data_40eac183783aad31be2c7bdbabc9def9
#
_entry.id   40eac183783aad31be2c7bdbabc9def9
#
_cell.length_a   1.000
_cell.length_b   1.000
_cell.length_c   1.000
_cell.angle_alpha   90.00
_cell.angle_beta   90.00
_cell.angle_gamma   90.00
#
_symmetry.space_group_name_H-M   'P 1'
#
loop_
_entity.id
_entity.type
_entity.pdbx_description
1 polymer ?
#
loop_
_entity_poly.entity_id
_entity_poly.type
_entity_poly.pdbx_seq_one_letter_code
_entity_poly.pdbx_strand_id
1 'polypeptide(L)'
;RMADPAGDPVWPGRSQSKRMNIMDRGHYNCGKGPHFPGSYEFADDVMFFHLQGSTQYDALGHVWYDDQIWNGYSADTTIGSLAKASVAPLGEKGMVGRGILIDMARHRGKEVLDAGETFNHEDLMAAARAQGVTINKRDILIIRTGWIGSFYKRDPEEFYKDFIEPGLTYSPELVSWFQEMEIPNIVTDTIANEVTVDPVSGVALPLHNALMRNLGITLTEIAQLDPLADDCAADQQWTFL
;
A
#
# COMPACT_ATOMS: atom_id res chain seq x y z
N ARG A 1 -3.67 8.49 -6.96
CA ARG A 1 -4.19 9.76 -7.54
C ARG A 1 -4.45 10.77 -6.42
N MET A 2 -3.41 11.28 -5.79
CA MET A 2 -3.55 12.33 -4.77
C MET A 2 -4.30 13.54 -5.34
N ALA A 3 -5.21 14.09 -4.53
CA ALA A 3 -6.10 15.20 -4.90
C ALA A 3 -7.01 14.91 -6.12
N ASP A 4 -7.42 13.66 -6.32
CA ASP A 4 -8.47 13.30 -7.28
C ASP A 4 -9.80 13.95 -6.83
N PRO A 5 -10.65 14.47 -7.75
CA PRO A 5 -11.97 14.97 -7.39
C PRO A 5 -12.89 13.95 -6.70
N ALA A 6 -12.68 12.65 -6.94
CA ALA A 6 -13.38 11.57 -6.22
C ALA A 6 -12.85 11.34 -4.80
N GLY A 7 -11.79 12.06 -4.41
CA GLY A 7 -11.08 11.87 -3.15
C GLY A 7 -9.95 10.84 -3.25
N ASP A 8 -9.13 10.81 -2.22
CA ASP A 8 -8.07 9.83 -2.09
C ASP A 8 -8.60 8.59 -1.36
N PRO A 9 -8.12 7.38 -1.71
CA PRO A 9 -8.51 6.14 -1.02
C PRO A 9 -7.80 6.02 0.34
N VAL A 10 -8.04 6.99 1.21
CA VAL A 10 -7.48 7.02 2.56
C VAL A 10 -8.41 6.35 3.57
N TRP A 11 -7.84 5.68 4.56
CA TRP A 11 -8.61 5.18 5.68
C TRP A 11 -9.44 6.30 6.33
N PRO A 12 -10.71 6.06 6.73
CA PRO A 12 -11.61 7.11 7.24
C PRO A 12 -11.10 7.89 8.46
N GLY A 13 -10.13 7.36 9.19
CA GLY A 13 -9.44 8.06 10.29
C GLY A 13 -8.43 9.12 9.81
N ARG A 14 -8.17 9.22 8.51
CA ARG A 14 -7.22 10.17 7.92
C ARG A 14 -7.97 11.24 7.11
N SER A 15 -7.40 12.44 7.02
CA SER A 15 -8.00 13.49 6.19
C SER A 15 -7.61 13.34 4.73
N GLN A 16 -8.53 13.71 3.83
CA GLN A 16 -8.27 13.82 2.40
C GLN A 16 -7.13 14.81 2.12
N SER A 17 -6.43 14.61 1.00
CA SER A 17 -5.43 15.56 0.51
C SER A 17 -6.04 16.95 0.32
N LYS A 18 -5.29 17.97 0.70
CA LYS A 18 -5.69 19.38 0.53
C LYS A 18 -4.60 20.12 -0.21
N ARG A 19 -4.97 20.71 -1.33
CA ARG A 19 -4.10 21.62 -2.11
C ARG A 19 -4.63 23.03 -1.98
N MET A 20 -3.75 23.99 -1.74
CA MET A 20 -4.09 25.40 -1.67
C MET A 20 -2.99 26.25 -2.30
N ASN A 21 -3.37 27.33 -2.97
CA ASN A 21 -2.40 28.30 -3.45
C ASN A 21 -1.95 29.17 -2.27
N ILE A 22 -0.64 29.32 -2.11
CA ILE A 22 -0.01 30.24 -1.16
C ILE A 22 0.37 31.57 -1.82
N MET A 23 0.46 31.59 -3.14
CA MET A 23 0.65 32.76 -4.01
C MET A 23 -0.19 32.57 -5.27
N ASP A 24 -0.92 33.57 -5.68
CA ASP A 24 -1.72 33.53 -6.91
C ASP A 24 -2.03 34.97 -7.41
N ARG A 25 -2.81 35.09 -8.47
CA ARG A 25 -3.23 36.37 -9.04
C ARG A 25 -3.93 37.30 -8.03
N GLY A 26 -4.65 36.74 -7.06
CA GLY A 26 -5.31 37.49 -6.00
C GLY A 26 -4.32 38.30 -5.15
N HIS A 27 -3.14 37.76 -4.89
CA HIS A 27 -2.06 38.43 -4.15
C HIS A 27 -1.56 39.66 -4.91
N TYR A 28 -1.37 39.53 -6.22
CA TYR A 28 -0.97 40.67 -7.07
C TYR A 28 -2.06 41.72 -7.16
N ASN A 29 -3.32 41.33 -7.31
CA ASN A 29 -4.47 42.24 -7.33
C ASN A 29 -4.61 43.04 -6.03
N CYS A 30 -4.22 42.48 -4.90
CA CYS A 30 -4.23 43.10 -3.57
C CYS A 30 -2.92 43.86 -3.25
N GLY A 31 -1.96 43.96 -4.19
CA GLY A 31 -0.67 44.59 -3.98
C GLY A 31 0.26 43.85 -3.00
N LYS A 32 0.01 42.55 -2.74
CA LYS A 32 0.81 41.71 -1.84
C LYS A 32 1.77 40.78 -2.56
N GLY A 33 1.66 40.66 -3.88
CA GLY A 33 2.59 39.89 -4.69
C GLY A 33 3.97 40.56 -4.76
N PRO A 34 5.07 39.78 -4.82
CA PRO A 34 6.40 40.35 -5.01
C PRO A 34 6.54 40.97 -6.40
N HIS A 35 7.32 42.04 -6.47
CA HIS A 35 7.58 42.74 -7.73
C HIS A 35 8.97 42.37 -8.26
N PHE A 36 9.01 41.93 -9.50
CA PHE A 36 10.24 41.59 -10.21
C PHE A 36 10.41 42.48 -11.45
N PRO A 37 11.65 42.77 -11.88
CA PRO A 37 11.91 43.43 -13.15
C PRO A 37 11.25 42.68 -14.31
N GLY A 38 10.63 43.39 -15.25
CA GLY A 38 9.96 42.80 -16.41
C GLY A 38 8.54 42.32 -16.16
N SER A 39 7.93 42.71 -15.04
CA SER A 39 6.54 42.38 -14.69
C SER A 39 6.27 40.88 -14.59
N TYR A 40 7.26 40.11 -14.16
CA TYR A 40 7.10 38.67 -13.88
C TYR A 40 6.18 38.44 -12.66
N GLU A 41 5.17 37.65 -12.85
CA GLU A 41 4.24 37.19 -11.80
C GLU A 41 4.20 35.65 -11.81
N PHE A 42 3.92 35.02 -10.67
CA PHE A 42 3.87 33.56 -10.54
C PHE A 42 2.80 33.10 -9.55
N ALA A 43 2.50 31.83 -9.56
CA ALA A 43 1.66 31.18 -8.57
C ALA A 43 2.41 29.99 -7.97
N ASP A 44 2.32 29.87 -6.63
CA ASP A 44 2.83 28.73 -5.88
C ASP A 44 1.72 28.09 -5.07
N ASP A 45 1.82 26.79 -4.88
CA ASP A 45 0.87 26.02 -4.12
C ASP A 45 1.57 25.12 -3.08
N VAL A 46 0.78 24.65 -2.12
CA VAL A 46 1.18 23.70 -1.11
C VAL A 46 0.16 22.56 -1.03
N MET A 47 0.64 21.37 -0.73
CA MET A 47 -0.21 20.20 -0.50
C MET A 47 0.02 19.62 0.89
N PHE A 48 -1.09 19.32 1.58
CA PHE A 48 -1.11 18.51 2.79
C PHE A 48 -1.78 17.18 2.48
N PHE A 49 -1.15 16.07 2.83
CA PHE A 49 -1.69 14.74 2.62
C PHE A 49 -1.11 13.74 3.63
N HIS A 50 -1.87 12.68 3.90
CA HIS A 50 -1.33 11.54 4.62
C HIS A 50 -0.47 10.69 3.70
N LEU A 51 0.73 10.32 4.14
CA LEU A 51 1.64 9.47 3.37
C LEU A 51 1.00 8.10 3.06
N GLN A 52 0.17 7.59 3.96
CA GLN A 52 -0.61 6.35 3.78
C GLN A 52 -1.96 6.60 3.09
N GLY A 53 -2.06 7.60 2.23
CA GLY A 53 -3.27 7.95 1.48
C GLY A 53 -3.20 7.65 -0.02
N SER A 54 -2.10 7.08 -0.48
CA SER A 54 -1.87 6.64 -1.86
C SER A 54 -0.86 5.50 -1.84
N THR A 55 -0.44 5.02 -3.00
CA THR A 55 0.60 3.98 -3.08
C THR A 55 1.82 4.38 -2.24
N GLN A 56 2.18 3.58 -1.27
CA GLN A 56 3.29 3.83 -0.34
C GLN A 56 3.97 2.55 0.11
N TYR A 57 5.19 2.70 0.61
CA TYR A 57 5.86 1.70 1.44
C TYR A 57 5.65 2.03 2.90
N ASP A 58 5.19 1.06 3.68
CA ASP A 58 5.19 1.18 5.11
C ASP A 58 6.60 0.96 5.68
N ALA A 59 7.00 1.89 6.53
CA ALA A 59 8.26 1.78 7.24
C ALA A 59 8.20 0.65 8.27
N LEU A 60 9.27 -0.11 8.46
CA LEU A 60 9.33 -1.21 9.44
C LEU A 60 9.07 -0.75 10.90
N GLY A 61 9.16 0.54 11.16
CA GLY A 61 8.78 1.15 12.43
C GLY A 61 7.33 1.64 12.50
N HIS A 62 6.50 1.37 11.47
CA HIS A 62 5.11 1.80 11.41
C HIS A 62 4.22 1.09 12.43
N VAL A 63 4.53 -0.16 12.76
CA VAL A 63 3.74 -0.99 13.70
C VAL A 63 4.62 -1.59 14.79
N TRP A 64 4.02 -1.82 15.94
CA TRP A 64 4.72 -2.44 17.08
C TRP A 64 3.76 -3.11 18.07
N TYR A 65 4.33 -3.93 18.93
CA TYR A 65 3.76 -4.44 20.17
C TYR A 65 4.88 -4.60 21.19
N ASP A 66 4.55 -4.72 22.48
CA ASP A 66 5.52 -4.82 23.59
C ASP A 66 6.58 -3.72 23.55
N ASP A 67 6.17 -2.47 23.24
CA ASP A 67 7.02 -1.27 23.18
C ASP A 67 8.24 -1.38 22.26
N GLN A 68 8.23 -2.31 21.27
CA GLN A 68 9.33 -2.54 20.33
C GLN A 68 8.87 -2.56 18.89
N ILE A 69 9.53 -1.75 18.06
CA ILE A 69 9.46 -1.82 16.60
C ILE A 69 10.46 -2.87 16.07
N TRP A 70 10.50 -3.04 14.75
CA TRP A 70 11.43 -3.96 14.09
C TRP A 70 12.87 -3.83 14.63
N ASN A 71 13.57 -4.96 14.69
CA ASN A 71 14.94 -5.09 15.18
C ASN A 71 15.14 -4.70 16.65
N GLY A 72 14.07 -4.74 17.46
CA GLY A 72 14.14 -4.50 18.91
C GLY A 72 14.38 -3.04 19.32
N TYR A 73 14.25 -2.10 18.40
CA TYR A 73 14.29 -0.68 18.79
C TYR A 73 13.05 -0.30 19.61
N SER A 74 13.22 0.60 20.57
CA SER A 74 12.08 1.13 21.35
C SER A 74 11.08 1.84 20.45
N ALA A 75 9.79 1.63 20.72
CA ALA A 75 8.71 2.37 20.08
C ALA A 75 8.78 3.89 20.35
N ASP A 76 9.46 4.33 21.41
CA ASP A 76 9.72 5.76 21.66
C ASP A 76 10.46 6.45 20.51
N THR A 77 11.19 5.70 19.69
CA THR A 77 11.86 6.26 18.50
C THR A 77 10.89 6.74 17.41
N THR A 78 9.58 6.50 17.57
CA THR A 78 8.53 7.03 16.68
C THR A 78 8.03 8.41 17.14
N ILE A 79 8.37 8.87 18.36
CA ILE A 79 7.88 10.15 18.90
C ILE A 79 8.49 11.32 18.11
N GLY A 80 7.62 12.13 17.50
CA GLY A 80 8.00 13.32 16.73
C GLY A 80 8.56 13.04 15.32
N SER A 81 9.20 11.90 15.12
CA SER A 81 9.64 11.42 13.80
C SER A 81 10.07 9.95 13.93
N LEU A 82 10.05 9.22 12.82
CA LEU A 82 10.54 7.84 12.81
C LEU A 82 12.07 7.81 12.70
N ALA A 83 12.76 7.89 13.85
CA ALA A 83 14.22 7.96 13.93
C ALA A 83 14.92 6.62 13.62
N LYS A 84 14.22 5.49 13.78
CA LYS A 84 14.71 4.14 13.48
C LYS A 84 13.71 3.40 12.59
N ALA A 85 14.21 2.47 11.80
CA ALA A 85 13.41 1.63 10.91
C ALA A 85 12.48 2.44 9.96
N SER A 86 12.91 3.64 9.55
CA SER A 86 12.20 4.47 8.57
C SER A 86 12.36 3.93 7.16
N VAL A 87 11.55 4.44 6.23
CA VAL A 87 11.62 4.08 4.80
C VAL A 87 12.80 4.77 4.08
N ALA A 88 13.47 5.74 4.68
CA ALA A 88 14.54 6.51 4.05
C ALA A 88 15.67 5.64 3.44
N PRO A 89 16.17 4.58 4.12
CA PRO A 89 17.17 3.71 3.51
C PRO A 89 16.69 2.96 2.25
N LEU A 90 15.39 2.68 2.16
CA LEU A 90 14.80 2.11 0.94
C LEU A 90 14.74 3.16 -0.17
N GLY A 91 14.41 4.41 0.15
CA GLY A 91 14.42 5.52 -0.81
C GLY A 91 15.82 5.81 -1.37
N GLU A 92 16.86 5.69 -0.54
CA GLU A 92 18.26 5.89 -0.95
C GLU A 92 18.80 4.76 -1.83
N LYS A 93 18.49 3.50 -1.50
CA LYS A 93 19.03 2.32 -2.17
C LYS A 93 18.15 1.79 -3.29
N GLY A 94 16.86 2.03 -3.22
CA GLY A 94 15.83 1.37 -4.00
C GLY A 94 15.59 -0.08 -3.54
N MET A 95 14.49 -0.65 -4.01
CA MET A 95 14.22 -2.08 -3.92
C MET A 95 14.16 -2.63 -5.34
N VAL A 96 15.08 -3.53 -5.66
CA VAL A 96 15.22 -4.14 -6.99
C VAL A 96 15.23 -5.65 -6.85
N GLY A 97 14.41 -6.32 -7.62
CA GLY A 97 14.31 -7.77 -7.61
C GLY A 97 13.32 -8.26 -8.65
N ARG A 98 13.17 -9.58 -8.75
CA ARG A 98 12.15 -10.17 -9.60
C ARG A 98 10.78 -9.92 -8.97
N GLY A 99 9.94 -9.13 -9.64
CA GLY A 99 8.53 -8.97 -9.32
C GLY A 99 7.72 -10.14 -9.90
N ILE A 100 6.75 -10.64 -9.12
CA ILE A 100 5.77 -11.63 -9.59
C ILE A 100 4.36 -11.13 -9.24
N LEU A 101 3.53 -10.97 -10.28
CA LEU A 101 2.12 -10.61 -10.08
C LEU A 101 1.27 -11.87 -9.94
N ILE A 102 0.57 -11.97 -8.83
CA ILE A 102 -0.46 -12.98 -8.57
C ILE A 102 -1.83 -12.30 -8.60
N ASP A 103 -2.61 -12.55 -9.65
CA ASP A 103 -3.94 -11.98 -9.81
C ASP A 103 -4.99 -12.89 -9.13
N MET A 104 -5.21 -12.65 -7.85
CA MET A 104 -6.15 -13.43 -7.04
C MET A 104 -7.59 -13.24 -7.49
N ALA A 105 -7.97 -12.03 -7.90
CA ALA A 105 -9.32 -11.77 -8.40
C ALA A 105 -9.58 -12.58 -9.68
N ARG A 106 -8.71 -12.50 -10.67
CA ARG A 106 -8.81 -13.27 -11.91
C ARG A 106 -8.77 -14.78 -11.68
N HIS A 107 -7.91 -15.26 -10.78
CA HIS A 107 -7.83 -16.66 -10.40
C HIS A 107 -9.16 -17.20 -9.84
N ARG A 108 -9.89 -16.37 -9.12
CA ARG A 108 -11.22 -16.69 -8.58
C ARG A 108 -12.38 -16.34 -9.52
N GLY A 109 -12.10 -15.96 -10.77
CA GLY A 109 -13.11 -15.61 -11.77
C GLY A 109 -13.87 -14.34 -11.47
N LYS A 110 -13.26 -13.40 -10.72
CA LYS A 110 -13.85 -12.12 -10.30
C LYS A 110 -13.07 -10.94 -10.88
N GLU A 111 -13.74 -9.80 -11.04
CA GLU A 111 -13.09 -8.51 -11.29
C GLU A 111 -12.46 -7.96 -10.00
N VAL A 112 -13.19 -8.11 -8.89
CA VAL A 112 -12.82 -7.66 -7.55
C VAL A 112 -13.19 -8.76 -6.56
N LEU A 113 -12.32 -9.07 -5.60
CA LEU A 113 -12.64 -9.96 -4.50
C LEU A 113 -13.72 -9.35 -3.60
N ASP A 114 -14.51 -10.20 -2.94
CA ASP A 114 -15.54 -9.73 -2.03
C ASP A 114 -14.94 -9.12 -0.75
N ALA A 115 -15.66 -8.20 -0.11
CA ALA A 115 -15.25 -7.64 1.17
C ALA A 115 -15.04 -8.77 2.21
N GLY A 116 -13.89 -8.77 2.88
CA GLY A 116 -13.51 -9.79 3.85
C GLY A 116 -13.14 -11.14 3.26
N GLU A 117 -13.02 -11.26 1.94
CA GLU A 117 -12.59 -12.50 1.31
C GLU A 117 -11.11 -12.76 1.59
N THR A 118 -10.81 -13.92 2.18
CA THR A 118 -9.47 -14.29 2.61
C THR A 118 -8.75 -15.20 1.62
N PHE A 119 -7.43 -15.15 1.66
CA PHE A 119 -6.55 -16.12 1.00
C PHE A 119 -5.26 -16.31 1.81
N ASN A 120 -4.56 -17.40 1.57
CA ASN A 120 -3.30 -17.75 2.22
C ASN A 120 -2.21 -18.10 1.20
N HIS A 121 -1.06 -18.62 1.66
CA HIS A 121 0.05 -18.99 0.78
C HIS A 121 -0.28 -20.16 -0.17
N GLU A 122 -1.16 -21.07 0.23
CA GLU A 122 -1.57 -22.18 -0.63
C GLU A 122 -2.41 -21.66 -1.81
N ASP A 123 -3.30 -20.68 -1.55
CA ASP A 123 -4.08 -19.98 -2.58
C ASP A 123 -3.16 -19.23 -3.53
N LEU A 124 -2.16 -18.50 -3.00
CA LEU A 124 -1.16 -17.80 -3.82
C LEU A 124 -0.39 -18.76 -4.72
N MET A 125 0.06 -19.89 -4.18
CA MET A 125 0.73 -20.92 -4.97
C MET A 125 -0.20 -21.57 -6.00
N ALA A 126 -1.48 -21.74 -5.69
CA ALA A 126 -2.45 -22.25 -6.64
C ALA A 126 -2.70 -21.26 -7.79
N ALA A 127 -2.84 -19.96 -7.48
CA ALA A 127 -2.98 -18.91 -8.48
C ALA A 127 -1.74 -18.80 -9.37
N ALA A 128 -0.52 -18.84 -8.78
CA ALA A 128 0.73 -18.85 -9.53
C ALA A 128 0.81 -20.03 -10.52
N ARG A 129 0.46 -21.24 -10.07
CA ARG A 129 0.40 -22.42 -10.97
C ARG A 129 -0.60 -22.23 -12.09
N ALA A 130 -1.77 -21.68 -11.81
CA ALA A 130 -2.77 -21.41 -12.83
C ALA A 130 -2.31 -20.37 -13.86
N GLN A 131 -1.49 -19.41 -13.46
CA GLN A 131 -0.83 -18.41 -14.32
C GLN A 131 0.41 -18.97 -15.04
N GLY A 132 0.82 -20.21 -14.76
CA GLY A 132 2.01 -20.85 -15.37
C GLY A 132 3.34 -20.32 -14.80
N VAL A 133 3.34 -19.74 -13.62
CA VAL A 133 4.54 -19.19 -12.97
C VAL A 133 4.82 -19.84 -11.61
N THR A 134 6.03 -19.64 -11.11
CA THR A 134 6.47 -20.14 -9.80
C THR A 134 6.96 -18.98 -8.94
N ILE A 135 6.46 -18.90 -7.72
CA ILE A 135 6.98 -17.99 -6.70
C ILE A 135 8.34 -18.54 -6.22
N ASN A 136 9.38 -17.75 -6.37
CA ASN A 136 10.73 -18.12 -5.96
C ASN A 136 11.12 -17.39 -4.66
N LYS A 137 12.14 -17.90 -4.00
CA LYS A 137 12.76 -17.18 -2.88
C LYS A 137 13.19 -15.78 -3.33
N ARG A 138 12.91 -14.79 -2.47
CA ARG A 138 13.27 -13.38 -2.66
C ARG A 138 12.54 -12.67 -3.79
N ASP A 139 11.44 -13.24 -4.29
CA ASP A 139 10.56 -12.50 -5.18
C ASP A 139 9.91 -11.32 -4.43
N ILE A 140 9.70 -10.22 -5.13
CA ILE A 140 8.79 -9.16 -4.71
C ILE A 140 7.39 -9.63 -5.08
N LEU A 141 6.57 -9.93 -4.07
CA LEU A 141 5.27 -10.53 -4.26
C LEU A 141 4.21 -9.45 -4.46
N ILE A 142 3.63 -9.40 -5.64
CA ILE A 142 2.61 -8.42 -6.02
C ILE A 142 1.28 -9.16 -6.14
N ILE A 143 0.28 -8.76 -5.36
CA ILE A 143 -0.99 -9.46 -5.25
C ILE A 143 -2.13 -8.51 -5.62
N ARG A 144 -2.86 -8.84 -6.68
CA ARG A 144 -4.01 -8.08 -7.10
C ARG A 144 -5.31 -8.71 -6.59
N THR A 145 -6.12 -7.89 -5.93
CA THR A 145 -7.48 -8.23 -5.47
C THR A 145 -8.57 -7.49 -6.26
N GLY A 146 -8.21 -6.45 -7.03
CA GLY A 146 -9.11 -5.54 -7.71
C GLY A 146 -9.71 -4.47 -6.79
N TRP A 147 -9.37 -4.49 -5.48
CA TRP A 147 -10.06 -3.71 -4.46
C TRP A 147 -9.98 -2.21 -4.70
N ILE A 148 -8.78 -1.65 -4.82
CA ILE A 148 -8.63 -0.20 -5.00
C ILE A 148 -9.15 0.29 -6.35
N GLY A 149 -9.12 -0.53 -7.38
CA GLY A 149 -9.73 -0.23 -8.68
C GLY A 149 -11.24 -0.01 -8.57
N SER A 150 -11.89 -0.66 -7.60
CA SER A 150 -13.31 -0.50 -7.34
C SER A 150 -13.67 0.80 -6.61
N PHE A 151 -12.72 1.44 -5.89
CA PHE A 151 -12.94 2.69 -5.16
C PHE A 151 -13.50 3.80 -6.07
N TYR A 152 -12.96 3.93 -7.28
CA TYR A 152 -13.38 4.96 -8.23
C TYR A 152 -14.69 4.63 -8.96
N LYS A 153 -15.25 3.45 -8.72
CA LYS A 153 -16.51 2.97 -9.30
C LYS A 153 -17.64 2.88 -8.29
N ARG A 154 -17.34 3.07 -6.99
CA ARG A 154 -18.27 2.95 -5.87
C ARG A 154 -18.47 4.29 -5.16
N ASP A 155 -19.53 4.38 -4.38
CA ASP A 155 -19.65 5.43 -3.38
C ASP A 155 -18.58 5.24 -2.30
N PRO A 156 -17.79 6.27 -1.95
CA PRO A 156 -16.78 6.16 -0.91
C PRO A 156 -17.31 5.69 0.46
N GLU A 157 -18.55 6.04 0.81
CA GLU A 157 -19.16 5.58 2.06
C GLU A 157 -19.41 4.07 2.04
N GLU A 158 -19.82 3.53 0.89
CA GLU A 158 -19.97 2.09 0.72
C GLU A 158 -18.63 1.35 0.67
N PHE A 159 -17.63 1.96 0.03
CA PHE A 159 -16.29 1.36 -0.04
C PHE A 159 -15.66 1.18 1.34
N TYR A 160 -15.86 2.14 2.24
CA TYR A 160 -15.30 2.09 3.60
C TYR A 160 -16.24 1.49 4.64
N LYS A 161 -17.43 1.05 4.23
CA LYS A 161 -18.38 0.47 5.16
C LYS A 161 -17.77 -0.71 5.91
N ASP A 162 -17.87 -0.65 7.23
CA ASP A 162 -17.32 -1.64 8.15
C ASP A 162 -15.79 -1.85 8.06
N PHE A 163 -15.10 -1.12 7.18
CA PHE A 163 -13.68 -1.20 6.90
C PHE A 163 -13.19 -2.66 6.75
N ILE A 164 -13.91 -3.43 5.95
CA ILE A 164 -13.60 -4.83 5.66
C ILE A 164 -13.13 -4.94 4.22
N GLU A 165 -11.85 -5.19 4.00
CA GLU A 165 -11.28 -5.43 2.67
C GLU A 165 -10.81 -6.89 2.52
N PRO A 166 -10.67 -7.39 1.28
CA PRO A 166 -10.09 -8.71 1.05
C PRO A 166 -8.59 -8.69 1.33
N GLY A 167 -8.02 -9.83 1.69
CA GLY A 167 -6.59 -9.89 1.89
C GLY A 167 -6.09 -11.22 2.45
N LEU A 168 -4.80 -11.24 2.75
CA LEU A 168 -4.16 -12.35 3.44
C LEU A 168 -4.82 -12.56 4.80
N THR A 169 -4.95 -13.82 5.21
CA THR A 169 -5.41 -14.18 6.55
C THR A 169 -4.25 -14.74 7.36
N TYR A 170 -4.16 -14.33 8.63
CA TYR A 170 -3.09 -14.76 9.50
C TYR A 170 -3.13 -16.29 9.76
N SER A 171 -1.99 -16.92 9.67
CA SER A 171 -1.70 -18.20 10.30
C SER A 171 -0.19 -18.36 10.56
N PRO A 172 0.22 -19.17 11.55
CA PRO A 172 1.64 -19.47 11.77
C PRO A 172 2.32 -20.08 10.53
N GLU A 173 1.60 -20.87 9.76
CA GLU A 173 2.09 -21.50 8.54
C GLU A 173 2.36 -20.47 7.45
N LEU A 174 1.46 -19.49 7.29
CA LEU A 174 1.68 -18.38 6.35
C LEU A 174 2.91 -17.57 6.73
N VAL A 175 3.08 -17.22 8.02
CA VAL A 175 4.25 -16.49 8.50
C VAL A 175 5.54 -17.26 8.27
N SER A 176 5.52 -18.57 8.58
CA SER A 176 6.65 -19.46 8.33
C SER A 176 6.99 -19.54 6.84
N TRP A 177 5.98 -19.63 5.98
CA TRP A 177 6.18 -19.62 4.54
C TRP A 177 6.84 -18.34 4.03
N PHE A 178 6.42 -17.16 4.52
CA PHE A 178 7.07 -15.89 4.16
C PHE A 178 8.54 -15.86 4.58
N GLN A 179 8.84 -16.39 5.77
CA GLN A 179 10.21 -16.47 6.27
C GLN A 179 11.06 -17.44 5.43
N GLU A 180 10.54 -18.64 5.12
CA GLU A 180 11.23 -19.63 4.32
C GLU A 180 11.49 -19.16 2.88
N MET A 181 10.53 -18.43 2.31
CA MET A 181 10.62 -17.85 0.98
C MET A 181 11.47 -16.59 0.94
N GLU A 182 11.89 -16.06 2.10
CA GLU A 182 12.71 -14.85 2.19
C GLU A 182 12.11 -13.67 1.41
N ILE A 183 10.76 -13.55 1.42
CA ILE A 183 10.06 -12.50 0.68
C ILE A 183 10.46 -11.12 1.26
N PRO A 184 11.03 -10.21 0.46
CA PRO A 184 11.50 -8.92 0.97
C PRO A 184 10.38 -7.88 1.06
N ASN A 185 9.39 -7.99 0.19
CA ASN A 185 8.29 -7.03 0.08
C ASN A 185 7.03 -7.68 -0.48
N ILE A 186 5.90 -7.23 0.04
CA ILE A 186 4.56 -7.54 -0.48
C ILE A 186 3.96 -6.25 -1.01
N VAL A 187 3.35 -6.31 -2.17
CA VAL A 187 2.63 -5.19 -2.81
C VAL A 187 1.18 -5.62 -3.02
N THR A 188 0.22 -4.85 -2.53
CA THR A 188 -1.20 -5.10 -2.79
C THR A 188 -1.94 -3.85 -3.23
N ASP A 189 -3.11 -4.05 -3.80
CA ASP A 189 -4.08 -3.02 -4.13
C ASP A 189 -5.14 -2.83 -3.03
N THR A 190 -4.81 -3.19 -1.80
CA THR A 190 -5.61 -2.97 -0.59
C THR A 190 -4.93 -1.97 0.34
N ILE A 191 -5.63 -1.52 1.39
CA ILE A 191 -5.08 -0.56 2.35
C ILE A 191 -4.23 -1.26 3.42
N ALA A 192 -4.39 -2.58 3.60
CA ALA A 192 -3.76 -3.30 4.69
C ALA A 192 -3.02 -4.59 4.28
N ASN A 193 -2.92 -4.96 3.00
CA ASN A 193 -2.36 -6.24 2.52
C ASN A 193 -3.07 -7.50 3.06
N GLU A 194 -3.71 -7.41 4.21
CA GLU A 194 -4.42 -8.48 4.91
C GLU A 194 -5.87 -8.09 5.18
N VAL A 195 -6.70 -9.04 5.56
CA VAL A 195 -8.04 -8.70 6.06
C VAL A 195 -7.90 -7.86 7.31
N THR A 196 -8.68 -6.79 7.39
CA THR A 196 -8.55 -5.77 8.45
C THR A 196 -8.68 -6.36 9.86
N VAL A 197 -9.58 -7.33 10.02
CA VAL A 197 -9.76 -8.08 11.27
C VAL A 197 -9.69 -9.56 10.92
N ASP A 198 -8.73 -10.26 11.51
CA ASP A 198 -8.58 -11.70 11.29
C ASP A 198 -9.83 -12.45 11.78
N PRO A 199 -10.50 -13.23 10.90
CA PRO A 199 -11.77 -13.84 11.22
C PRO A 199 -11.68 -14.98 12.28
N VAL A 200 -10.47 -15.48 12.53
CA VAL A 200 -10.24 -16.57 13.48
C VAL A 200 -9.91 -16.03 14.86
N SER A 201 -8.97 -15.10 14.96
CA SER A 201 -8.49 -14.57 16.23
C SER A 201 -9.26 -13.32 16.70
N GLY A 202 -9.94 -12.61 15.79
CA GLY A 202 -10.56 -11.31 16.06
C GLY A 202 -9.54 -10.17 16.26
N VAL A 203 -8.26 -10.41 15.98
CA VAL A 203 -7.19 -9.42 16.11
C VAL A 203 -7.15 -8.56 14.84
N ALA A 204 -7.00 -7.24 15.02
CA ALA A 204 -6.79 -6.33 13.91
C ALA A 204 -5.33 -6.39 13.43
N LEU A 205 -5.14 -6.53 12.11
CA LEU A 205 -3.87 -6.46 11.42
C LEU A 205 -2.73 -7.31 12.04
N PRO A 206 -2.95 -8.61 12.31
CA PRO A 206 -1.92 -9.46 12.92
C PRO A 206 -0.71 -9.67 12.02
N LEU A 207 -0.88 -9.67 10.68
CA LEU A 207 0.22 -9.87 9.74
C LEU A 207 1.14 -8.64 9.67
N HIS A 208 0.65 -7.43 9.84
CA HIS A 208 1.52 -6.25 9.96
C HIS A 208 2.58 -6.46 11.04
N ASN A 209 2.17 -6.90 12.21
CA ASN A 209 3.12 -7.20 13.29
C ASN A 209 4.02 -8.41 12.97
N ALA A 210 3.47 -9.47 12.46
CA ALA A 210 4.22 -10.69 12.16
C ALA A 210 5.24 -10.47 11.04
N LEU A 211 4.87 -9.78 9.97
CA LEU A 211 5.73 -9.59 8.80
C LEU A 211 6.69 -8.41 8.97
N MET A 212 6.19 -7.23 9.35
CA MET A 212 7.03 -6.05 9.45
C MET A 212 7.89 -6.07 10.71
N ARG A 213 7.25 -6.15 11.87
CA ARG A 213 7.94 -6.05 13.17
C ARG A 213 8.82 -7.26 13.44
N ASN A 214 8.39 -8.48 13.12
CA ASN A 214 9.14 -9.70 13.45
C ASN A 214 10.08 -10.13 12.32
N LEU A 215 9.64 -10.11 11.06
CA LEU A 215 10.43 -10.61 9.94
C LEU A 215 11.15 -9.52 9.13
N GLY A 216 10.79 -8.26 9.28
CA GLY A 216 11.39 -7.16 8.52
C GLY A 216 10.96 -7.14 7.04
N ILE A 217 9.81 -7.70 6.72
CA ILE A 217 9.19 -7.65 5.39
C ILE A 217 8.49 -6.30 5.27
N THR A 218 8.79 -5.55 4.22
CA THR A 218 8.11 -4.29 3.94
C THR A 218 6.77 -4.53 3.26
N LEU A 219 5.78 -3.70 3.58
CA LEU A 219 4.47 -3.71 2.96
C LEU A 219 4.33 -2.50 2.04
N THR A 220 3.83 -2.74 0.83
CA THR A 220 3.43 -1.70 -0.12
C THR A 220 1.93 -1.80 -0.31
N GLU A 221 1.25 -0.68 -0.15
CA GLU A 221 -0.21 -0.63 -0.10
C GLU A 221 -0.78 0.29 -1.17
N ILE A 222 -2.08 0.15 -1.41
CA ILE A 222 -2.85 1.01 -2.33
C ILE A 222 -2.20 1.09 -3.72
N ALA A 223 -1.59 0.00 -4.19
CA ALA A 223 -0.98 -0.05 -5.50
C ALA A 223 -2.05 -0.16 -6.60
N GLN A 224 -1.96 0.68 -7.63
CA GLN A 224 -2.88 0.60 -8.77
C GLN A 224 -2.44 -0.54 -9.69
N LEU A 225 -2.94 -1.76 -9.46
CA LEU A 225 -2.49 -2.98 -10.13
C LEU A 225 -3.31 -3.39 -11.36
N ASP A 226 -4.51 -2.82 -11.58
CA ASP A 226 -5.37 -3.20 -12.71
C ASP A 226 -4.66 -3.07 -14.08
N PRO A 227 -3.98 -1.95 -14.41
CA PRO A 227 -3.30 -1.86 -15.71
C PRO A 227 -2.17 -2.88 -15.89
N LEU A 228 -1.42 -3.16 -14.81
CA LEU A 228 -0.37 -4.18 -14.81
C LEU A 228 -0.95 -5.58 -15.03
N ALA A 229 -2.06 -5.90 -14.35
CA ALA A 229 -2.72 -7.19 -14.48
C ALA A 229 -3.30 -7.41 -15.89
N ASP A 230 -3.82 -6.36 -16.50
CA ASP A 230 -4.33 -6.44 -17.88
C ASP A 230 -3.19 -6.64 -18.89
N ASP A 231 -2.07 -5.95 -18.71
CA ASP A 231 -0.86 -6.12 -19.52
C ASP A 231 -0.30 -7.56 -19.40
N CYS A 232 -0.09 -8.02 -18.14
CA CYS A 232 0.36 -9.38 -17.86
C CYS A 232 -0.59 -10.46 -18.44
N ALA A 233 -1.89 -10.21 -18.42
CA ALA A 233 -2.86 -11.14 -19.00
C ALA A 233 -2.84 -11.15 -20.53
N ALA A 234 -2.52 -10.02 -21.16
CA ALA A 234 -2.45 -9.90 -22.62
C ALA A 234 -1.24 -10.64 -23.20
N ASP A 235 -0.08 -10.54 -22.56
CA ASP A 235 1.16 -11.14 -23.04
C ASP A 235 1.56 -12.43 -22.29
N GLN A 236 0.83 -12.81 -21.25
CA GLN A 236 1.08 -13.97 -20.39
C GLN A 236 2.43 -13.90 -19.65
N GLN A 237 2.94 -12.67 -19.42
CA GLN A 237 4.17 -12.40 -18.66
C GLN A 237 3.84 -11.88 -17.26
N TRP A 238 3.86 -12.75 -16.30
CA TRP A 238 3.50 -12.42 -14.88
C TRP A 238 4.72 -12.10 -14.02
N THR A 239 5.90 -12.04 -14.61
CA THR A 239 7.15 -11.77 -13.92
C THR A 239 7.97 -10.71 -14.67
N PHE A 240 8.59 -9.80 -13.91
CA PHE A 240 9.35 -8.67 -14.45
C PHE A 240 10.42 -8.22 -13.45
N LEU A 241 11.29 -7.32 -13.88
CA LEU A 241 12.34 -6.70 -13.06
C LEU A 241 11.89 -5.32 -12.59
#